data_73ff31371f2887fc6d02280eb3023804
#
_entry.id   73ff31371f2887fc6d02280eb3023804
#
_cell.length_a   1.000
_cell.length_b   1.000
_cell.length_c   1.000
_cell.angle_alpha   90.00
_cell.angle_beta   90.00
_cell.angle_gamma   90.00
#
_symmetry.space_group_name_H-M   'P 1'
#
loop_
_entity.id
_entity.type
_entity.pdbx_description
1 polymer ?
#
loop_
_entity_poly.entity_id
_entity_poly.type
_entity_poly.pdbx_seq_one_letter_code
_entity_poly.pdbx_strand_id
1 'polypeptide(L)'
;MNSYLIFRTDRIGDFLLTAIMINSIKRNDLNSHITVVSSKKNYNYIQSFKFVDEVILLENNFFKKLKLIIKLRSFYYNFIIIHDSKNRSSVISFFLKYGLKIKPNKNLDISYIDNIKEILSLLDFSFQESDLNTLKHRDYDSLDYSNNDFILFHFDEKWIYDNYISEYTNIEPTKDDLISFINALLITSNKKIIITTGMNCPSILNDIADNNLNIRVKIYKKLEFLDLENLISKCKLLISCHGSVSHVASAHQIKQIDIIDKNKLAFYSKWTAHFRNYSPLYRKKFSELSKDIIQLL
;
A
#
# COMPACT_ATOMS: atom_id res chain seq x y z
N MET A 1 10.63 -20.75 20.73
CA MET A 1 9.91 -19.61 20.14
C MET A 1 10.92 -18.60 19.66
N ASN A 2 11.05 -18.41 18.33
CA ASN A 2 11.98 -17.42 17.80
C ASN A 2 11.35 -16.02 17.87
N SER A 3 12.21 -15.03 18.13
CA SER A 3 11.83 -13.61 18.22
C SER A 3 12.44 -12.83 17.07
N TYR A 4 11.57 -12.10 16.35
CA TYR A 4 11.92 -11.28 15.20
C TYR A 4 11.68 -9.80 15.50
N LEU A 5 12.69 -8.96 15.28
CA LEU A 5 12.55 -7.51 15.30
C LEU A 5 12.70 -6.97 13.88
N ILE A 6 11.62 -6.40 13.35
CA ILE A 6 11.57 -5.91 11.98
C ILE A 6 11.45 -4.38 11.98
N PHE A 7 12.38 -3.69 11.33
CA PHE A 7 12.30 -2.24 11.13
C PHE A 7 11.59 -1.92 9.83
N ARG A 8 10.42 -1.26 9.92
CA ARG A 8 9.65 -0.76 8.76
C ARG A 8 9.05 0.60 9.09
N THR A 9 9.82 1.65 8.90
CA THR A 9 9.48 3.01 9.33
C THR A 9 9.08 3.93 8.16
N ASP A 10 8.60 3.36 7.05
CA ASP A 10 8.19 4.07 5.85
C ASP A 10 6.67 4.32 5.81
N ARG A 11 6.03 4.08 4.69
CA ARG A 11 4.58 4.26 4.47
C ARG A 11 3.85 2.92 4.55
N ILE A 12 2.52 2.96 4.45
CA ILE A 12 1.66 1.76 4.47
C ILE A 12 1.96 0.83 3.29
N GLY A 13 2.11 1.35 2.07
CA GLY A 13 2.45 0.51 0.91
C GLY A 13 3.75 -0.26 1.10
N ASP A 14 4.77 0.37 1.69
CA ASP A 14 6.04 -0.30 2.05
C ASP A 14 5.83 -1.41 3.09
N PHE A 15 4.92 -1.18 4.04
CA PHE A 15 4.62 -2.19 5.05
C PHE A 15 3.90 -3.41 4.44
N LEU A 16 3.04 -3.23 3.44
CA LEU A 16 2.36 -4.35 2.78
C LEU A 16 3.35 -5.32 2.13
N LEU A 17 4.49 -4.84 1.62
CA LEU A 17 5.60 -5.72 1.22
C LEU A 17 6.21 -6.46 2.41
N THR A 18 6.41 -5.78 3.54
CA THR A 18 6.89 -6.44 4.76
C THR A 18 5.89 -7.48 5.26
N ALA A 19 4.60 -7.23 5.11
CA ALA A 19 3.55 -8.17 5.49
C ALA A 19 3.64 -9.49 4.72
N ILE A 20 4.06 -9.47 3.45
CA ILE A 20 4.35 -10.69 2.68
C ILE A 20 5.44 -11.53 3.38
N MET A 21 6.54 -10.88 3.78
CA MET A 21 7.62 -11.54 4.52
C MET A 21 7.14 -12.06 5.88
N ILE A 22 6.31 -11.28 6.59
CA ILE A 22 5.73 -11.69 7.88
C ILE A 22 4.83 -12.93 7.71
N ASN A 23 4.00 -12.99 6.68
CA ASN A 23 3.19 -14.17 6.36
C ASN A 23 4.07 -15.40 6.14
N SER A 24 5.15 -15.26 5.35
CA SER A 24 6.10 -16.35 5.13
C SER A 24 6.78 -16.79 6.43
N ILE A 25 7.20 -15.85 7.29
CA ILE A 25 7.79 -16.16 8.59
C ILE A 25 6.77 -16.94 9.45
N LYS A 26 5.55 -16.44 9.62
CA LYS A 26 4.51 -17.09 10.44
C LYS A 26 4.13 -18.47 9.91
N ARG A 27 4.19 -18.70 8.60
CA ARG A 27 3.93 -20.01 7.99
C ARG A 27 5.08 -21.00 8.24
N ASN A 28 6.33 -20.56 8.16
CA ASN A 28 7.52 -21.41 8.37
C ASN A 28 7.84 -21.60 9.87
N ASP A 29 7.51 -20.61 10.71
CA ASP A 29 7.72 -20.60 12.16
C ASP A 29 6.45 -20.16 12.88
N LEU A 30 5.54 -21.11 13.07
CA LEU A 30 4.19 -20.87 13.65
C LEU A 30 4.23 -20.24 15.05
N ASN A 31 5.28 -20.52 15.82
CA ASN A 31 5.45 -19.99 17.17
C ASN A 31 6.34 -18.74 17.22
N SER A 32 6.60 -18.10 16.07
CA SER A 32 7.38 -16.87 16.03
C SER A 32 6.72 -15.73 16.78
N HIS A 33 7.52 -14.90 17.45
CA HIS A 33 7.08 -13.62 18.01
C HIS A 33 7.64 -12.49 17.15
N ILE A 34 6.75 -11.69 16.55
CA ILE A 34 7.11 -10.63 15.60
C ILE A 34 6.85 -9.27 16.21
N THR A 35 7.93 -8.53 16.45
CA THR A 35 7.90 -7.11 16.85
C THR A 35 8.24 -6.23 15.65
N VAL A 36 7.41 -5.24 15.33
CA VAL A 36 7.68 -4.29 14.25
C VAL A 36 7.96 -2.91 14.81
N VAL A 37 9.13 -2.36 14.50
CA VAL A 37 9.46 -0.94 14.75
C VAL A 37 8.94 -0.11 13.59
N SER A 38 7.96 0.74 13.87
CA SER A 38 7.19 1.55 12.93
C SER A 38 7.49 3.05 13.05
N SER A 39 6.88 3.85 12.19
CA SER A 39 6.82 5.32 12.31
C SER A 39 5.37 5.78 12.49
N LYS A 40 5.16 7.07 12.78
CA LYS A 40 3.82 7.66 12.86
C LYS A 40 2.98 7.44 11.59
N LYS A 41 3.63 7.23 10.41
CA LYS A 41 2.96 7.10 9.11
C LYS A 41 2.26 5.76 8.93
N ASN A 42 2.66 4.72 9.66
CA ASN A 42 2.15 3.36 9.49
C ASN A 42 1.85 2.64 10.81
N TYR A 43 2.06 3.29 11.95
CA TYR A 43 1.90 2.68 13.28
C TYR A 43 0.50 2.09 13.50
N ASN A 44 -0.54 2.91 13.40
CA ASN A 44 -1.93 2.47 13.61
C ASN A 44 -2.33 1.36 12.63
N TYR A 45 -1.86 1.47 11.38
CA TYR A 45 -2.12 0.46 10.36
C TYR A 45 -1.46 -0.89 10.70
N ILE A 46 -0.22 -0.88 11.18
CA ILE A 46 0.50 -2.11 11.56
C ILE A 46 -0.13 -2.74 12.80
N GLN A 47 -0.60 -1.95 13.77
CA GLN A 47 -1.28 -2.47 14.97
C GLN A 47 -2.53 -3.30 14.66
N SER A 48 -3.19 -3.04 13.55
CA SER A 48 -4.35 -3.82 13.12
C SER A 48 -4.00 -5.14 12.42
N PHE A 49 -2.69 -5.49 12.29
CA PHE A 49 -2.25 -6.73 11.65
C PHE A 49 -2.16 -7.89 12.65
N LYS A 50 -2.95 -8.94 12.46
CA LYS A 50 -3.02 -10.11 13.36
C LYS A 50 -1.69 -10.87 13.51
N PHE A 51 -0.83 -10.83 12.50
CA PHE A 51 0.45 -11.55 12.49
C PHE A 51 1.62 -10.74 13.07
N VAL A 52 1.35 -9.54 13.57
CA VAL A 52 2.32 -8.71 14.30
C VAL A 52 1.94 -8.76 15.78
N ASP A 53 2.83 -9.30 16.60
CA ASP A 53 2.57 -9.51 18.03
C ASP A 53 2.80 -8.21 18.84
N GLU A 54 3.78 -7.39 18.45
CA GLU A 54 4.05 -6.08 19.07
C GLU A 54 4.41 -5.03 18.02
N VAL A 55 3.86 -3.83 18.16
CA VAL A 55 4.22 -2.68 17.34
C VAL A 55 4.82 -1.59 18.21
N ILE A 56 6.00 -1.12 17.84
CA ILE A 56 6.74 -0.11 18.59
C ILE A 56 6.94 1.13 17.74
N LEU A 57 6.50 2.29 18.26
CA LEU A 57 6.64 3.56 17.55
C LEU A 57 8.07 4.12 17.71
N LEU A 58 8.76 4.31 16.57
CA LEU A 58 10.00 5.05 16.50
C LEU A 58 9.71 6.55 16.31
N GLU A 59 9.87 7.32 17.36
CA GLU A 59 9.72 8.76 17.32
C GLU A 59 11.01 9.47 16.90
N ASN A 60 10.90 10.71 16.40
CA ASN A 60 12.09 11.47 15.94
C ASN A 60 12.87 12.13 17.08
N ASN A 61 12.31 12.22 18.29
CA ASN A 61 12.97 12.82 19.46
C ASN A 61 14.14 11.97 19.95
N PHE A 62 15.28 12.60 20.24
CA PHE A 62 16.50 11.93 20.70
C PHE A 62 16.29 11.11 21.99
N PHE A 63 15.69 11.72 23.03
CA PHE A 63 15.45 11.02 24.30
C PHE A 63 14.50 9.85 24.16
N LYS A 64 13.49 9.96 23.29
CA LYS A 64 12.56 8.87 22.99
C LYS A 64 13.26 7.73 22.25
N LYS A 65 14.20 8.05 21.34
CA LYS A 65 15.04 7.02 20.68
C LYS A 65 15.94 6.30 21.70
N LEU A 66 16.54 7.05 22.64
CA LEU A 66 17.37 6.44 23.68
C LEU A 66 16.55 5.50 24.58
N LYS A 67 15.36 5.94 25.04
CA LYS A 67 14.43 5.08 25.79
C LYS A 67 14.05 3.83 25.00
N LEU A 68 13.80 3.98 23.70
CA LEU A 68 13.51 2.85 22.81
C LEU A 68 14.68 1.85 22.76
N ILE A 69 15.90 2.34 22.57
CA ILE A 69 17.12 1.48 22.56
C ILE A 69 17.24 0.73 23.89
N ILE A 70 17.07 1.42 25.04
CA ILE A 70 17.12 0.78 26.36
C ILE A 70 16.05 -0.32 26.48
N LYS A 71 14.81 -0.01 26.10
CA LYS A 71 13.71 -1.00 26.08
C LYS A 71 14.06 -2.20 25.22
N LEU A 72 14.45 -1.99 23.97
CA LEU A 72 14.74 -3.07 23.02
C LEU A 72 15.98 -3.90 23.45
N ARG A 73 16.99 -3.28 24.06
CA ARG A 73 18.21 -3.94 24.54
C ARG A 73 17.96 -4.93 25.68
N SER A 74 16.85 -4.78 26.42
CA SER A 74 16.50 -5.72 27.51
C SER A 74 16.09 -7.09 27.00
N PHE A 75 15.75 -7.20 25.70
CA PHE A 75 15.37 -8.44 25.05
C PHE A 75 16.51 -8.99 24.19
N TYR A 76 16.49 -10.30 23.92
CA TYR A 76 17.32 -10.95 22.91
C TYR A 76 16.43 -11.30 21.71
N TYR A 77 16.84 -10.91 20.52
CA TYR A 77 16.16 -11.24 19.27
C TYR A 77 16.93 -12.31 18.51
N ASN A 78 16.29 -13.40 18.14
CA ASN A 78 16.92 -14.39 17.26
C ASN A 78 17.29 -13.73 15.93
N PHE A 79 16.39 -12.88 15.42
CA PHE A 79 16.57 -12.22 14.13
C PHE A 79 16.22 -10.73 14.18
N ILE A 80 17.10 -9.89 13.63
CA ILE A 80 16.82 -8.47 13.37
C ILE A 80 16.81 -8.25 11.85
N ILE A 81 15.70 -7.74 11.30
CA ILE A 81 15.54 -7.47 9.87
C ILE A 81 15.36 -5.95 9.67
N ILE A 82 16.31 -5.31 8.99
CA ILE A 82 16.26 -3.86 8.69
C ILE A 82 15.62 -3.68 7.31
N HIS A 83 14.32 -3.97 7.20
CA HIS A 83 13.61 -3.98 5.93
C HIS A 83 13.35 -2.57 5.34
N ASP A 84 13.40 -1.50 6.15
CA ASP A 84 13.37 -0.11 5.67
C ASP A 84 14.71 0.38 5.12
N SER A 85 15.76 -0.40 5.30
CA SER A 85 17.14 -0.09 4.87
C SER A 85 17.67 1.29 5.31
N LYS A 86 17.10 1.90 6.37
CA LYS A 86 17.48 3.24 6.85
C LYS A 86 18.66 3.21 7.79
N ASN A 87 19.52 4.23 7.68
CA ASN A 87 20.69 4.35 8.56
C ASN A 87 20.28 4.42 10.04
N ARG A 88 19.19 5.14 10.37
CA ARG A 88 18.69 5.24 11.76
C ARG A 88 18.33 3.87 12.33
N SER A 89 17.70 2.99 11.55
CA SER A 89 17.34 1.63 11.96
C SER A 89 18.60 0.77 12.15
N SER A 90 19.59 0.94 11.27
CA SER A 90 20.90 0.29 11.40
C SER A 90 21.65 0.73 12.67
N VAL A 91 21.64 2.02 13.01
CA VAL A 91 22.26 2.56 14.23
C VAL A 91 21.56 2.01 15.47
N ILE A 92 20.23 2.03 15.53
CA ILE A 92 19.49 1.46 16.68
C ILE A 92 19.84 -0.02 16.84
N SER A 93 19.81 -0.81 15.77
CA SER A 93 20.09 -2.24 15.82
C SER A 93 21.51 -2.58 16.31
N PHE A 94 22.47 -1.66 16.14
CA PHE A 94 23.83 -1.88 16.62
C PHE A 94 23.92 -2.04 18.16
N PHE A 95 23.03 -1.41 18.91
CA PHE A 95 22.99 -1.45 20.36
C PHE A 95 22.17 -2.62 20.93
N LEU A 96 21.57 -3.46 20.10
CA LEU A 96 20.67 -4.53 20.52
C LEU A 96 21.40 -5.86 20.64
N LYS A 97 20.78 -6.83 21.34
CA LYS A 97 21.26 -8.21 21.46
C LYS A 97 20.52 -9.08 20.44
N TYR A 98 21.27 -9.77 19.58
CA TYR A 98 20.65 -10.59 18.52
C TYR A 98 21.55 -11.75 18.09
N GLY A 99 20.93 -12.77 17.49
CA GLY A 99 21.63 -13.86 16.83
C GLY A 99 22.08 -13.48 15.42
N LEU A 100 21.12 -13.23 14.51
CA LEU A 100 21.38 -12.85 13.12
C LEU A 100 20.75 -11.51 12.80
N LYS A 101 21.51 -10.64 12.12
CA LYS A 101 21.02 -9.38 11.57
C LYS A 101 21.04 -9.39 10.06
N ILE A 102 19.88 -9.16 9.44
CA ILE A 102 19.68 -9.12 8.00
C ILE A 102 19.37 -7.69 7.58
N LYS A 103 20.09 -7.20 6.59
CA LYS A 103 19.85 -5.92 5.95
C LYS A 103 19.82 -6.14 4.45
N PRO A 104 18.68 -5.86 3.78
CA PRO A 104 18.58 -5.96 2.34
C PRO A 104 19.62 -5.11 1.63
N ASN A 105 20.17 -5.61 0.55
CA ASN A 105 21.09 -4.84 -0.27
C ASN A 105 20.33 -3.78 -1.06
N LYS A 106 20.73 -2.50 -0.94
CA LYS A 106 20.08 -1.36 -1.61
C LYS A 106 20.35 -1.28 -3.11
N ASN A 107 21.43 -1.86 -3.56
CA ASN A 107 21.93 -1.69 -4.93
C ASN A 107 21.40 -2.75 -5.89
N LEU A 108 20.32 -3.43 -5.52
CA LEU A 108 19.82 -4.53 -6.30
C LEU A 108 18.97 -4.02 -7.48
N ASP A 109 19.30 -4.51 -8.66
CA ASP A 109 18.42 -4.46 -9.84
C ASP A 109 17.28 -5.48 -9.77
N ILE A 110 17.11 -6.14 -8.64
CA ILE A 110 16.05 -7.11 -8.35
C ILE A 110 14.77 -6.44 -7.85
N SER A 111 13.67 -7.14 -7.99
CA SER A 111 12.38 -6.70 -7.47
C SER A 111 12.31 -6.78 -5.93
N TYR A 112 11.38 -6.03 -5.33
CA TYR A 112 11.18 -6.10 -3.88
C TYR A 112 10.71 -7.49 -3.41
N ILE A 113 9.96 -8.23 -4.24
CA ILE A 113 9.56 -9.59 -3.89
C ILE A 113 10.74 -10.56 -3.92
N ASP A 114 11.67 -10.39 -4.86
CA ASP A 114 12.87 -11.23 -4.90
C ASP A 114 13.81 -10.91 -3.73
N ASN A 115 13.87 -9.65 -3.32
CA ASN A 115 14.57 -9.26 -2.08
C ASN A 115 13.97 -9.93 -0.82
N ILE A 116 12.64 -10.05 -0.76
CA ILE A 116 11.97 -10.80 0.32
C ILE A 116 12.35 -12.28 0.28
N LYS A 117 12.38 -12.90 -0.92
CA LYS A 117 12.80 -14.30 -1.08
C LYS A 117 14.25 -14.51 -0.63
N GLU A 118 15.15 -13.56 -0.92
CA GLU A 118 16.54 -13.60 -0.41
C GLU A 118 16.59 -13.55 1.12
N ILE A 119 15.81 -12.64 1.75
CA ILE A 119 15.73 -12.57 3.21
C ILE A 119 15.23 -13.90 3.79
N LEU A 120 14.20 -14.48 3.21
CA LEU A 120 13.63 -15.76 3.65
C LEU A 120 14.63 -16.90 3.48
N SER A 121 15.39 -16.93 2.39
CA SER A 121 16.47 -17.91 2.18
C SER A 121 17.56 -17.81 3.26
N LEU A 122 17.92 -16.61 3.72
CA LEU A 122 18.86 -16.43 4.84
C LEU A 122 18.31 -16.92 6.20
N LEU A 123 17.01 -17.13 6.28
CA LEU A 123 16.31 -17.70 7.44
C LEU A 123 16.03 -19.20 7.28
N ASP A 124 16.49 -19.83 6.21
CA ASP A 124 16.12 -21.20 5.79
C ASP A 124 14.60 -21.41 5.61
N PHE A 125 13.89 -20.36 5.14
CA PHE A 125 12.46 -20.37 4.93
C PHE A 125 12.10 -20.37 3.44
N SER A 126 11.02 -21.07 3.10
CA SER A 126 10.45 -21.06 1.74
C SER A 126 9.43 -19.94 1.59
N PHE A 127 9.38 -19.34 0.40
CA PHE A 127 8.30 -18.48 -0.04
C PHE A 127 7.21 -19.30 -0.74
N GLN A 128 5.94 -18.94 -0.55
CA GLN A 128 4.81 -19.48 -1.27
C GLN A 128 3.95 -18.35 -1.85
N GLU A 129 3.27 -18.62 -2.96
CA GLU A 129 2.36 -17.66 -3.60
C GLU A 129 1.21 -17.21 -2.69
N SER A 130 0.78 -18.09 -1.78
CA SER A 130 -0.23 -17.76 -0.76
C SER A 130 0.22 -16.67 0.21
N ASP A 131 1.54 -16.46 0.36
CA ASP A 131 2.09 -15.42 1.24
C ASP A 131 1.78 -14.01 0.72
N LEU A 132 1.45 -13.86 -0.57
CA LEU A 132 1.02 -12.60 -1.18
C LEU A 132 -0.34 -12.10 -0.66
N ASN A 133 -1.18 -13.00 -0.14
CA ASN A 133 -2.54 -12.69 0.32
C ASN A 133 -2.51 -12.12 1.75
N THR A 134 -1.80 -11.03 1.96
CA THR A 134 -1.51 -10.49 3.29
C THR A 134 -2.74 -9.98 4.03
N LEU A 135 -3.81 -9.64 3.32
CA LEU A 135 -5.05 -9.08 3.88
C LEU A 135 -6.23 -10.07 3.87
N LYS A 136 -6.01 -11.32 3.46
CA LYS A 136 -7.08 -12.34 3.35
C LYS A 136 -7.87 -12.57 4.64
N HIS A 137 -7.22 -12.45 5.78
CA HIS A 137 -7.81 -12.71 7.10
C HIS A 137 -8.10 -11.44 7.88
N ARG A 138 -8.21 -10.30 7.19
CA ARG A 138 -8.52 -9.03 7.81
C ARG A 138 -10.00 -8.94 8.10
N ASP A 139 -10.36 -8.72 9.35
CA ASP A 139 -11.73 -8.42 9.75
C ASP A 139 -11.95 -6.91 9.63
N TYR A 140 -13.03 -6.51 9.00
CA TYR A 140 -13.46 -5.13 8.88
C TYR A 140 -14.73 -4.95 9.69
N ASP A 141 -14.63 -4.24 10.81
CA ASP A 141 -15.72 -4.11 11.79
C ASP A 141 -16.85 -3.15 11.35
N SER A 142 -16.71 -2.46 10.24
CA SER A 142 -17.65 -1.40 9.88
C SER A 142 -17.89 -1.22 8.39
N LEU A 143 -19.00 -0.59 8.09
CA LEU A 143 -19.53 -0.25 6.78
C LEU A 143 -19.99 -1.49 5.98
N ASP A 144 -21.29 -1.78 6.15
CA ASP A 144 -21.96 -2.75 5.29
C ASP A 144 -22.04 -2.24 3.85
N TYR A 145 -21.02 -2.62 3.07
CA TYR A 145 -21.05 -2.52 1.62
C TYR A 145 -21.56 -3.84 1.05
N SER A 146 -22.77 -4.25 1.43
CA SER A 146 -23.37 -5.54 1.07
C SER A 146 -23.49 -5.79 -0.44
N ASN A 147 -23.27 -4.78 -1.26
CA ASN A 147 -23.30 -4.89 -2.72
C ASN A 147 -21.92 -4.66 -3.33
N ASN A 148 -21.18 -5.75 -3.53
CA ASN A 148 -19.81 -5.78 -4.08
C ASN A 148 -19.72 -5.49 -5.60
N ASP A 149 -20.77 -4.98 -6.24
CA ASP A 149 -20.77 -4.76 -7.69
C ASP A 149 -20.54 -3.28 -8.04
N PHE A 150 -19.34 -2.80 -7.74
CA PHE A 150 -18.94 -1.43 -8.02
C PHE A 150 -17.49 -1.33 -8.51
N ILE A 151 -17.21 -0.26 -9.24
CA ILE A 151 -15.87 0.20 -9.58
C ILE A 151 -15.46 1.25 -8.55
N LEU A 152 -14.27 1.13 -7.99
CA LEU A 152 -13.67 2.11 -7.11
C LEU A 152 -12.69 3.00 -7.90
N PHE A 153 -13.00 4.28 -7.99
CA PHE A 153 -12.15 5.29 -8.59
C PHE A 153 -11.50 6.12 -7.48
N HIS A 154 -10.23 5.86 -7.19
CA HIS A 154 -9.49 6.63 -6.20
C HIS A 154 -8.87 7.86 -6.84
N PHE A 155 -9.52 9.00 -6.65
CA PHE A 155 -9.16 10.30 -7.22
C PHE A 155 -8.51 11.17 -6.14
N ASP A 156 -7.23 10.97 -5.91
CA ASP A 156 -6.43 11.66 -4.90
C ASP A 156 -5.58 12.81 -5.51
N GLU A 157 -4.74 13.42 -4.68
CA GLU A 157 -3.85 14.52 -5.07
C GLU A 157 -2.89 14.19 -6.22
N LYS A 158 -2.66 12.90 -6.52
CA LYS A 158 -1.78 12.47 -7.62
C LYS A 158 -2.39 12.69 -9.01
N TRP A 159 -3.70 12.92 -9.09
CA TRP A 159 -4.39 13.29 -10.33
C TRP A 159 -4.27 14.78 -10.64
N ILE A 160 -3.96 15.59 -9.63
CA ILE A 160 -3.88 17.05 -9.78
C ILE A 160 -2.46 17.45 -10.15
N TYR A 161 -2.37 18.28 -11.20
CA TYR A 161 -1.07 18.71 -11.71
C TYR A 161 -0.30 19.50 -10.65
N ASP A 162 1.01 19.25 -10.60
CA ASP A 162 1.98 19.90 -9.71
C ASP A 162 1.67 19.83 -8.20
N ASN A 163 0.66 19.06 -7.80
CA ASN A 163 0.25 18.98 -6.40
C ASN A 163 1.04 17.93 -5.60
N TYR A 164 1.48 16.85 -6.26
CA TYR A 164 2.18 15.75 -5.57
C TYR A 164 3.64 15.63 -6.04
N ILE A 165 3.88 15.61 -7.35
CA ILE A 165 5.20 15.61 -7.98
C ILE A 165 5.13 16.43 -9.27
N SER A 166 5.86 17.54 -9.30
CA SER A 166 5.90 18.48 -10.45
C SER A 166 6.50 17.87 -11.73
N GLU A 167 7.31 16.82 -11.60
CA GLU A 167 7.93 16.14 -12.75
C GLU A 167 6.99 15.19 -13.49
N TYR A 168 5.80 14.89 -12.93
CA TYR A 168 4.88 13.97 -13.56
C TYR A 168 4.12 14.61 -14.72
N THR A 169 3.89 13.82 -15.77
CA THR A 169 3.00 14.23 -16.87
C THR A 169 1.63 14.62 -16.32
N ASN A 170 1.14 15.79 -16.75
CA ASN A 170 -0.17 16.29 -16.37
C ASN A 170 -1.28 15.35 -16.86
N ILE A 171 -2.12 14.90 -15.92
CA ILE A 171 -3.31 14.08 -16.16
C ILE A 171 -4.56 14.71 -15.53
N GLU A 172 -4.47 15.95 -15.06
CA GLU A 172 -5.59 16.63 -14.42
C GLU A 172 -6.73 16.84 -15.41
N PRO A 173 -7.94 16.36 -15.09
CA PRO A 173 -9.11 16.57 -15.94
C PRO A 173 -9.67 17.97 -15.78
N THR A 174 -10.31 18.47 -16.81
CA THR A 174 -11.32 19.51 -16.64
C THR A 174 -12.57 18.92 -15.99
N LYS A 175 -13.48 19.78 -15.50
CA LYS A 175 -14.77 19.34 -14.94
C LYS A 175 -15.57 18.51 -15.94
N ASP A 176 -15.65 18.96 -17.17
CA ASP A 176 -16.41 18.28 -18.24
C ASP A 176 -15.77 16.95 -18.64
N ASP A 177 -14.44 16.88 -18.70
CA ASP A 177 -13.72 15.64 -18.94
C ASP A 177 -14.00 14.60 -17.86
N LEU A 178 -13.99 15.02 -16.57
CA LEU A 178 -14.24 14.12 -15.46
C LEU A 178 -15.68 13.62 -15.43
N ILE A 179 -16.66 14.50 -15.67
CA ILE A 179 -18.08 14.13 -15.79
C ILE A 179 -18.28 13.15 -16.96
N SER A 180 -17.70 13.44 -18.11
CA SER A 180 -17.77 12.58 -19.30
C SER A 180 -17.18 11.21 -19.04
N PHE A 181 -16.05 11.15 -18.34
CA PHE A 181 -15.39 9.89 -17.94
C PHE A 181 -16.27 9.09 -16.97
N ILE A 182 -16.82 9.71 -15.93
CA ILE A 182 -17.72 9.05 -14.97
C ILE A 182 -18.94 8.46 -15.70
N ASN A 183 -19.55 9.22 -16.63
CA ASN A 183 -20.66 8.73 -17.43
C ASN A 183 -20.27 7.56 -18.34
N ALA A 184 -19.09 7.61 -18.97
CA ALA A 184 -18.58 6.50 -19.76
C ALA A 184 -18.35 5.24 -18.90
N LEU A 185 -17.79 5.38 -17.68
CA LEU A 185 -17.68 4.27 -16.73
C LEU A 185 -19.03 3.64 -16.40
N LEU A 186 -20.07 4.47 -16.13
CA LEU A 186 -21.41 4.01 -15.81
C LEU A 186 -22.08 3.24 -16.95
N ILE A 187 -21.89 3.71 -18.18
CA ILE A 187 -22.50 3.11 -19.40
C ILE A 187 -21.77 1.80 -19.72
N THR A 188 -20.44 1.83 -19.80
CA THR A 188 -19.66 0.68 -20.26
C THR A 188 -19.68 -0.47 -19.26
N SER A 189 -19.55 -0.18 -17.95
CA SER A 189 -19.49 -1.23 -16.92
C SER A 189 -20.86 -1.68 -16.44
N ASN A 190 -21.89 -0.86 -16.58
CA ASN A 190 -23.21 -1.01 -15.95
C ASN A 190 -23.16 -1.18 -14.41
N LYS A 191 -22.08 -0.74 -13.77
CA LYS A 191 -21.85 -0.86 -12.31
C LYS A 191 -22.06 0.46 -11.59
N LYS A 192 -22.16 0.40 -10.26
CA LYS A 192 -22.03 1.58 -9.41
C LYS A 192 -20.59 2.10 -9.45
N ILE A 193 -20.42 3.40 -9.32
CA ILE A 193 -19.10 4.04 -9.21
C ILE A 193 -18.97 4.63 -7.81
N ILE A 194 -17.93 4.22 -7.12
CA ILE A 194 -17.54 4.84 -5.85
C ILE A 194 -16.27 5.65 -6.10
N ILE A 195 -16.33 6.94 -5.82
CA ILE A 195 -15.16 7.82 -5.91
C ILE A 195 -14.65 8.04 -4.49
N THR A 196 -13.36 7.84 -4.27
CA THR A 196 -12.71 8.12 -2.99
C THR A 196 -11.57 9.12 -3.19
N THR A 197 -11.24 9.87 -2.13
CA THR A 197 -10.12 10.82 -2.17
C THR A 197 -9.03 10.43 -1.18
N GLY A 198 -7.84 11.00 -1.37
CA GLY A 198 -6.83 11.07 -0.32
C GLY A 198 -7.24 12.03 0.81
N MET A 199 -6.29 12.34 1.70
CA MET A 199 -6.51 13.33 2.78
C MET A 199 -6.77 14.73 2.23
N ASN A 200 -6.19 15.05 1.07
CA ASN A 200 -6.48 16.28 0.32
C ASN A 200 -7.50 15.96 -0.78
N CYS A 201 -8.71 16.48 -0.60
CA CYS A 201 -9.77 16.33 -1.60
C CYS A 201 -9.51 17.31 -2.75
N PRO A 202 -9.37 16.85 -4.01
CA PRO A 202 -9.31 17.74 -5.17
C PRO A 202 -10.55 18.64 -5.28
N SER A 203 -10.35 19.95 -5.47
CA SER A 203 -11.46 20.93 -5.50
C SER A 203 -12.52 20.63 -6.54
N ILE A 204 -12.12 20.13 -7.70
CA ILE A 204 -13.00 19.73 -8.79
C ILE A 204 -14.11 18.75 -8.36
N LEU A 205 -13.85 17.89 -7.34
CA LEU A 205 -14.87 16.98 -6.82
C LEU A 205 -15.95 17.68 -5.98
N ASN A 206 -15.66 18.85 -5.41
CA ASN A 206 -16.69 19.65 -4.74
C ASN A 206 -17.69 20.20 -5.78
N ASP A 207 -17.14 20.72 -6.88
CA ASP A 207 -17.94 21.30 -7.96
C ASP A 207 -18.82 20.26 -8.68
N ILE A 208 -18.40 19.00 -8.68
CA ILE A 208 -19.16 17.89 -9.29
C ILE A 208 -20.22 17.37 -8.32
N ALA A 209 -19.91 17.28 -7.02
CA ALA A 209 -20.84 16.77 -6.01
C ALA A 209 -22.14 17.61 -5.94
N ASP A 210 -22.03 18.92 -6.18
CA ASP A 210 -23.15 19.86 -6.15
C ASP A 210 -24.04 19.80 -7.41
N ASN A 211 -23.62 19.09 -8.45
CA ASN A 211 -24.31 19.02 -9.75
C ASN A 211 -24.95 17.64 -10.00
N ASN A 212 -25.94 17.24 -9.20
CA ASN A 212 -26.82 16.07 -9.43
C ASN A 212 -26.16 14.88 -10.13
N LEU A 213 -25.14 14.31 -9.49
CA LEU A 213 -24.53 13.07 -9.97
C LEU A 213 -25.59 11.97 -10.09
N ASN A 214 -25.43 11.10 -11.06
CA ASN A 214 -26.25 9.90 -11.21
C ASN A 214 -26.35 9.15 -9.88
N ILE A 215 -27.54 8.67 -9.52
CA ILE A 215 -27.80 7.92 -8.26
C ILE A 215 -26.86 6.71 -8.06
N ARG A 216 -26.24 6.22 -9.13
CA ARG A 216 -25.24 5.14 -9.08
C ARG A 216 -23.81 5.61 -8.75
N VAL A 217 -23.59 6.92 -8.54
CA VAL A 217 -22.28 7.48 -8.18
C VAL A 217 -22.32 7.93 -6.73
N LYS A 218 -21.34 7.49 -5.94
CA LYS A 218 -21.14 7.94 -4.56
C LYS A 218 -19.72 8.47 -4.38
N ILE A 219 -19.57 9.58 -3.66
CA ILE A 219 -18.27 10.18 -3.34
C ILE A 219 -18.03 10.08 -1.83
N TYR A 220 -16.94 9.46 -1.45
CA TYR A 220 -16.45 9.42 -0.07
C TYR A 220 -15.14 10.19 0.04
N LYS A 221 -15.18 11.28 0.81
CA LYS A 221 -14.02 12.18 0.98
C LYS A 221 -13.29 11.84 2.26
N LYS A 222 -11.94 11.79 2.20
CA LYS A 222 -11.06 11.67 3.38
C LYS A 222 -11.37 10.47 4.28
N LEU A 223 -11.64 9.32 3.69
CA LEU A 223 -11.84 8.10 4.47
C LEU A 223 -10.59 7.77 5.28
N GLU A 224 -10.80 7.24 6.48
CA GLU A 224 -9.73 6.57 7.20
C GLU A 224 -9.19 5.40 6.36
N PHE A 225 -7.88 5.11 6.49
CA PHE A 225 -7.24 4.18 5.56
C PHE A 225 -7.82 2.75 5.65
N LEU A 226 -8.28 2.32 6.83
CA LEU A 226 -8.92 1.00 7.01
C LEU A 226 -10.29 0.92 6.32
N ASP A 227 -11.06 2.01 6.31
CA ASP A 227 -12.33 2.08 5.58
C ASP A 227 -12.11 2.05 4.06
N LEU A 228 -11.08 2.76 3.59
CA LEU A 228 -10.66 2.72 2.19
C LEU A 228 -10.20 1.30 1.79
N GLU A 229 -9.42 0.64 2.64
CA GLU A 229 -8.99 -0.75 2.45
C GLU A 229 -10.21 -1.69 2.37
N ASN A 230 -11.19 -1.53 3.25
CA ASN A 230 -12.44 -2.31 3.21
C ASN A 230 -13.20 -2.09 1.89
N LEU A 231 -13.29 -0.86 1.39
CA LEU A 231 -13.87 -0.59 0.07
C LEU A 231 -13.10 -1.28 -1.06
N ILE A 232 -11.77 -1.20 -1.04
CA ILE A 232 -10.92 -1.85 -2.04
C ILE A 232 -11.15 -3.37 -2.02
N SER A 233 -11.23 -3.98 -0.84
CA SER A 233 -11.44 -5.44 -0.72
C SER A 233 -12.74 -5.95 -1.37
N LYS A 234 -13.72 -5.06 -1.54
CA LYS A 234 -15.07 -5.38 -2.04
C LYS A 234 -15.31 -4.92 -3.48
N CYS A 235 -14.46 -4.06 -4.05
CA CYS A 235 -14.67 -3.56 -5.41
C CYS A 235 -14.35 -4.63 -6.47
N LYS A 236 -14.96 -4.49 -7.65
CA LYS A 236 -14.65 -5.33 -8.83
C LYS A 236 -13.42 -4.86 -9.58
N LEU A 237 -13.15 -3.57 -9.50
CA LEU A 237 -12.03 -2.92 -10.17
C LEU A 237 -11.63 -1.68 -9.36
N LEU A 238 -10.34 -1.55 -9.12
CA LEU A 238 -9.73 -0.29 -8.64
C LEU A 238 -9.14 0.47 -9.83
N ILE A 239 -9.43 1.76 -9.93
CA ILE A 239 -8.74 2.72 -10.82
C ILE A 239 -8.05 3.74 -9.95
N SER A 240 -6.72 3.84 -10.03
CA SER A 240 -5.95 4.76 -9.18
C SER A 240 -4.61 5.16 -9.80
N CYS A 241 -4.02 6.25 -9.33
CA CYS A 241 -2.59 6.47 -9.48
C CYS A 241 -1.81 5.62 -8.48
N HIS A 242 -0.65 5.11 -8.90
CA HIS A 242 0.17 4.21 -8.09
C HIS A 242 0.42 4.73 -6.67
N GLY A 243 0.19 3.86 -5.69
CA GLY A 243 0.39 4.20 -4.27
C GLY A 243 -0.01 3.07 -3.33
N SER A 244 -0.25 3.41 -2.06
CA SER A 244 -0.66 2.42 -1.05
C SER A 244 -1.92 1.66 -1.43
N VAL A 245 -2.87 2.30 -2.11
CA VAL A 245 -4.11 1.66 -2.59
C VAL A 245 -3.86 0.56 -3.62
N SER A 246 -2.85 0.73 -4.49
CA SER A 246 -2.45 -0.30 -5.46
C SER A 246 -1.86 -1.53 -4.76
N HIS A 247 -1.10 -1.34 -3.67
CA HIS A 247 -0.60 -2.44 -2.86
C HIS A 247 -1.73 -3.15 -2.10
N VAL A 248 -2.73 -2.42 -1.60
CA VAL A 248 -3.94 -3.01 -0.99
C VAL A 248 -4.70 -3.86 -2.00
N ALA A 249 -4.96 -3.34 -3.21
CA ALA A 249 -5.63 -4.08 -4.26
C ALA A 249 -4.88 -5.37 -4.63
N SER A 250 -3.54 -5.30 -4.72
CA SER A 250 -2.70 -6.48 -4.95
C SER A 250 -2.82 -7.50 -3.83
N ALA A 251 -2.80 -7.06 -2.56
CA ALA A 251 -2.92 -7.93 -1.39
C ALA A 251 -4.28 -8.64 -1.28
N HIS A 252 -5.34 -8.04 -1.84
CA HIS A 252 -6.68 -8.62 -1.97
C HIS A 252 -6.91 -9.31 -3.34
N GLN A 253 -5.92 -9.28 -4.24
CA GLN A 253 -6.03 -9.80 -5.61
C GLN A 253 -7.15 -9.15 -6.44
N ILE A 254 -7.49 -7.92 -6.15
CA ILE A 254 -8.48 -7.13 -6.89
C ILE A 254 -7.91 -6.74 -8.26
N LYS A 255 -8.76 -6.80 -9.30
CA LYS A 255 -8.42 -6.23 -10.62
C LYS A 255 -8.15 -4.74 -10.47
N GLN A 256 -7.03 -4.27 -11.02
CA GLN A 256 -6.66 -2.87 -10.89
C GLN A 256 -6.08 -2.28 -12.17
N ILE A 257 -6.46 -1.05 -12.46
CA ILE A 257 -5.83 -0.17 -13.44
C ILE A 257 -5.01 0.85 -12.65
N ASP A 258 -3.71 0.78 -12.79
CA ASP A 258 -2.75 1.56 -12.02
C ASP A 258 -2.03 2.55 -12.92
N ILE A 259 -2.18 3.85 -12.66
CA ILE A 259 -1.64 4.91 -13.51
C ILE A 259 -0.25 5.28 -12.99
N ILE A 260 0.76 5.04 -13.84
CA ILE A 260 2.17 5.22 -13.54
C ILE A 260 2.83 6.21 -14.50
N ASP A 261 3.96 6.79 -14.09
CA ASP A 261 4.77 7.60 -15.00
C ASP A 261 5.71 6.71 -15.82
N LYS A 262 5.69 6.87 -17.16
CA LYS A 262 6.51 6.08 -18.08
C LYS A 262 8.02 6.25 -17.82
N ASN A 263 8.44 7.45 -17.43
CA ASN A 263 9.85 7.75 -17.17
C ASN A 263 10.38 7.04 -15.90
N LYS A 264 9.48 6.54 -15.04
CA LYS A 264 9.82 5.82 -13.81
C LYS A 264 9.43 4.32 -13.89
N LEU A 265 9.28 3.77 -15.09
CA LEU A 265 8.87 2.38 -15.30
C LEU A 265 9.77 1.38 -14.56
N ALA A 266 11.10 1.54 -14.66
CA ALA A 266 12.06 0.68 -13.97
C ALA A 266 11.90 0.71 -12.42
N PHE A 267 11.48 1.85 -11.88
CA PHE A 267 11.15 1.98 -10.46
C PHE A 267 9.85 1.24 -10.14
N TYR A 268 8.77 1.49 -10.88
CA TYR A 268 7.48 0.85 -10.62
C TYR A 268 7.53 -0.67 -10.80
N SER A 269 8.22 -1.18 -11.82
CA SER A 269 8.34 -2.62 -12.07
C SER A 269 8.96 -3.38 -10.90
N LYS A 270 9.90 -2.79 -10.17
CA LYS A 270 10.46 -3.39 -8.95
C LYS A 270 9.43 -3.53 -7.83
N TRP A 271 8.52 -2.57 -7.70
CA TRP A 271 7.47 -2.56 -6.67
C TRP A 271 6.29 -3.46 -7.00
N THR A 272 5.98 -3.59 -8.29
CA THR A 272 4.76 -4.25 -8.77
C THR A 272 4.98 -5.65 -9.35
N ALA A 273 6.22 -6.16 -9.33
CA ALA A 273 6.58 -7.45 -9.90
C ALA A 273 5.74 -8.64 -9.40
N HIS A 274 5.18 -8.53 -8.19
CA HIS A 274 4.31 -9.54 -7.59
C HIS A 274 2.81 -9.25 -7.76
N PHE A 275 2.44 -8.12 -8.40
CA PHE A 275 1.04 -7.76 -8.59
C PHE A 275 0.38 -8.69 -9.58
N ARG A 276 -0.79 -9.22 -9.21
CA ARG A 276 -1.68 -10.02 -10.06
C ARG A 276 -2.89 -9.18 -10.44
N ASN A 277 -3.58 -9.55 -11.49
CA ASN A 277 -4.75 -8.79 -11.99
C ASN A 277 -4.45 -7.30 -12.18
N TYR A 278 -3.25 -7.00 -12.69
CA TYR A 278 -2.63 -5.68 -12.75
C TYR A 278 -2.52 -5.19 -14.19
N SER A 279 -3.08 -4.02 -14.47
CA SER A 279 -3.04 -3.35 -15.76
C SER A 279 -2.43 -1.96 -15.59
N PRO A 280 -1.11 -1.79 -15.83
CA PRO A 280 -0.49 -0.47 -15.76
C PRO A 280 -0.87 0.36 -16.99
N LEU A 281 -1.23 1.63 -16.77
CA LEU A 281 -1.38 2.64 -17.80
C LEU A 281 -0.40 3.78 -17.57
N TYR A 282 0.10 4.36 -18.66
CA TYR A 282 1.02 5.48 -18.57
C TYR A 282 0.28 6.81 -18.50
N ARG A 283 0.80 7.71 -17.66
CA ARG A 283 0.33 9.09 -17.59
C ARG A 283 0.42 9.75 -18.96
N LYS A 284 -0.67 10.33 -19.41
CA LYS A 284 -0.81 11.11 -20.65
C LYS A 284 -2.02 12.03 -20.51
N LYS A 285 -2.30 12.89 -21.49
CA LYS A 285 -3.44 13.79 -21.45
C LYS A 285 -4.71 13.05 -21.03
N PHE A 286 -5.52 13.61 -20.11
CA PHE A 286 -6.66 12.92 -19.49
C PHE A 286 -7.67 12.38 -20.54
N SER A 287 -7.93 13.13 -21.60
CA SER A 287 -8.85 12.74 -22.68
C SER A 287 -8.41 11.47 -23.45
N GLU A 288 -7.12 11.15 -23.43
CA GLU A 288 -6.58 9.91 -24.00
C GLU A 288 -6.53 8.80 -22.96
N LEU A 289 -6.09 9.14 -21.73
CA LEU A 289 -6.01 8.21 -20.61
C LEU A 289 -7.37 7.63 -20.27
N SER A 290 -8.42 8.45 -20.24
CA SER A 290 -9.79 8.02 -20.00
C SER A 290 -10.28 7.00 -21.02
N LYS A 291 -9.94 7.16 -22.30
CA LYS A 291 -10.28 6.19 -23.36
C LYS A 291 -9.60 4.84 -23.13
N ASP A 292 -8.30 4.86 -22.78
CA ASP A 292 -7.57 3.62 -22.50
C ASP A 292 -8.17 2.90 -21.29
N ILE A 293 -8.56 3.64 -20.24
CA ILE A 293 -9.21 3.05 -19.06
C ILE A 293 -10.53 2.36 -19.47
N ILE A 294 -11.36 3.03 -20.28
CA ILE A 294 -12.64 2.47 -20.75
C ILE A 294 -12.44 1.20 -21.59
N GLN A 295 -11.37 1.11 -22.39
CA GLN A 295 -11.06 -0.08 -23.19
C GLN A 295 -10.66 -1.30 -22.34
N LEU A 296 -10.24 -1.12 -21.09
CA LEU A 296 -9.83 -2.19 -20.18
C LEU A 296 -10.98 -2.71 -19.28
N LEU A 297 -12.16 -2.12 -19.34
CA LEU A 297 -13.32 -2.56 -18.56
C LEU A 297 -13.89 -3.87 -19.09
#